data_0b255f1e8e3c5d0674c18c147be7baf6
#
_entry.id   0b255f1e8e3c5d0674c18c147be7baf6
#
_cell.length_a   1.000
_cell.length_b   1.000
_cell.length_c   1.000
_cell.angle_alpha   90.00
_cell.angle_beta   90.00
_cell.angle_gamma   90.00
#
_symmetry.space_group_name_H-M   'P 1'
#
loop_
_entity.id
_entity.type
_entity.pdbx_description
1 polymer ?
#
loop_
_entity_poly.entity_id
_entity_poly.type
_entity_poly.pdbx_seq_one_letter_code
_entity_poly.pdbx_strand_id
1 'polypeptide(L)'
;EDSLFLDVEIDLNEEQEIVFNEIKIEAKVYEKIFKDLQDDETDFTNPVFKSLKDKLEVELASTGKIQPKGFMQQLSSEEAEVVTNILMEDEKYKLHRWEDMNIIVTDKTKLDPAEVVQSILNLRRLLIHEKVDSYTTNLKDGKVENVQELLKEIMDYKKLEVLIAKRLSRVT
;
A
#
# COMPACT_ATOMS: atom_id res chain seq x y z
N GLU A 1 -16.43 -10.05 -0.33
CA GLU A 1 -16.09 -11.41 0.15
C GLU A 1 -14.94 -11.29 1.14
N ASP A 2 -14.99 -12.08 2.22
CA ASP A 2 -13.92 -12.15 3.19
C ASP A 2 -12.77 -12.98 2.58
N SER A 3 -11.54 -12.52 2.77
CA SER A 3 -10.34 -13.17 2.27
C SER A 3 -9.40 -13.48 3.43
N LEU A 4 -8.66 -14.60 3.30
CA LEU A 4 -7.68 -15.00 4.30
C LEU A 4 -6.32 -14.40 3.95
N PHE A 5 -5.85 -13.49 4.81
CA PHE A 5 -4.55 -12.84 4.65
C PHE A 5 -3.51 -13.50 5.55
N LEU A 6 -2.31 -13.68 5.00
CA LEU A 6 -1.11 -13.97 5.79
C LEU A 6 -0.46 -12.65 6.16
N ASP A 7 -0.62 -12.27 7.40
CA ASP A 7 0.01 -11.08 7.96
C ASP A 7 1.19 -11.43 8.84
N VAL A 8 1.96 -10.44 9.25
CA VAL A 8 3.12 -10.64 10.10
C VAL A 8 3.05 -9.69 11.26
N GLU A 9 2.96 -10.25 12.42
CA GLU A 9 3.16 -9.53 13.65
C GLU A 9 4.66 -9.43 13.94
N ILE A 10 5.13 -8.21 14.17
CA ILE A 10 6.52 -7.94 14.53
C ILE A 10 6.58 -7.96 16.05
N ASP A 11 7.34 -8.88 16.59
CA ASP A 11 7.53 -9.00 18.03
C ASP A 11 9.03 -8.96 18.38
N LEU A 12 9.33 -8.72 19.64
CA LEU A 12 10.69 -8.77 20.18
C LEU A 12 10.82 -10.04 21.02
N ASN A 13 11.79 -10.90 20.66
CA ASN A 13 12.10 -12.05 21.48
C ASN A 13 12.81 -11.62 22.78
N GLU A 14 13.07 -12.59 23.67
CA GLU A 14 13.74 -12.36 24.97
C GLU A 14 15.16 -11.76 24.82
N GLU A 15 15.78 -11.93 23.66
CA GLU A 15 17.10 -11.37 23.31
C GLU A 15 17.01 -10.01 22.61
N GLN A 16 15.82 -9.38 22.56
CA GLN A 16 15.52 -8.12 21.86
C GLN A 16 15.78 -8.16 20.35
N GLU A 17 15.74 -9.34 19.74
CA GLU A 17 15.77 -9.48 18.30
C GLU A 17 14.35 -9.42 17.73
N ILE A 18 14.23 -8.81 16.55
CA ILE A 18 12.95 -8.71 15.83
C ILE A 18 12.56 -10.09 15.30
N VAL A 19 11.45 -10.62 15.78
CA VAL A 19 10.85 -11.88 15.32
C VAL A 19 9.59 -11.58 14.53
N PHE A 20 9.43 -12.31 13.43
CA PHE A 20 8.26 -12.20 12.57
C PHE A 20 7.37 -13.43 12.79
N ASN A 21 6.19 -13.22 13.36
CA ASN A 21 5.18 -14.25 13.55
C ASN A 21 4.15 -14.16 12.42
N GLU A 22 4.00 -15.22 11.65
CA GLU A 22 2.96 -15.29 10.63
C GLU A 22 1.61 -15.55 11.30
N ILE A 23 0.67 -14.62 11.11
CA ILE A 23 -0.70 -14.75 11.59
C ILE A 23 -1.67 -14.78 10.41
N LYS A 24 -2.77 -15.52 10.57
CA LYS A 24 -3.83 -15.57 9.57
C LYS A 24 -4.95 -14.65 10.01
N ILE A 25 -5.28 -13.68 9.18
CA ILE A 25 -6.36 -12.73 9.41
C ILE A 25 -7.44 -12.94 8.34
N GLU A 26 -8.67 -13.16 8.77
CA GLU A 26 -9.83 -13.15 7.89
C GLU A 26 -10.47 -11.76 7.93
N ALA A 27 -10.44 -11.07 6.79
CA ALA A 27 -10.95 -9.71 6.65
C ALA A 27 -11.37 -9.43 5.21
N LYS A 28 -12.16 -8.39 5.01
CA LYS A 28 -12.38 -7.87 3.66
C LYS A 28 -11.14 -7.14 3.18
N VAL A 29 -10.88 -7.24 1.87
CA VAL A 29 -9.69 -6.64 1.25
C VAL A 29 -9.54 -5.16 1.61
N TYR A 30 -10.62 -4.38 1.52
CA TYR A 30 -10.57 -2.96 1.84
C TYR A 30 -10.31 -2.69 3.33
N GLU A 31 -10.89 -3.50 4.24
CA GLU A 31 -10.65 -3.37 5.68
C GLU A 31 -9.18 -3.60 6.01
N LYS A 32 -8.58 -4.63 5.39
CA LYS A 32 -7.15 -4.91 5.53
C LYS A 32 -6.28 -3.76 5.02
N ILE A 33 -6.57 -3.24 3.81
CA ILE A 33 -5.82 -2.13 3.21
C ILE A 33 -5.90 -0.89 4.11
N PHE A 34 -7.10 -0.48 4.54
CA PHE A 34 -7.26 0.72 5.36
C PHE A 34 -6.63 0.57 6.74
N LYS A 35 -6.76 -0.61 7.36
CA LYS A 35 -6.09 -0.89 8.64
C LYS A 35 -4.58 -0.73 8.51
N ASP A 36 -3.98 -1.35 7.49
CA ASP A 36 -2.54 -1.27 7.26
C ASP A 36 -2.07 0.17 6.98
N LEU A 37 -2.85 0.95 6.23
CA LEU A 37 -2.53 2.35 5.95
C LEU A 37 -2.72 3.27 7.17
N GLN A 38 -3.66 2.96 8.07
CA GLN A 38 -3.86 3.71 9.32
C GLN A 38 -2.73 3.46 10.33
N ASP A 39 -2.22 2.23 10.38
CA ASP A 39 -1.13 1.85 11.28
C ASP A 39 0.23 2.43 10.83
N ASP A 40 0.29 2.95 9.60
CA ASP A 40 1.53 3.52 9.05
C ASP A 40 1.75 4.97 9.51
N GLU A 41 2.95 5.28 9.98
CA GLU A 41 3.37 6.65 10.32
C GLU A 41 3.54 7.54 9.08
N THR A 42 3.57 6.95 7.88
CA THR A 42 3.74 7.64 6.61
C THR A 42 2.44 7.69 5.84
N ASP A 43 2.10 8.85 5.29
CA ASP A 43 0.91 9.07 4.46
C ASP A 43 1.31 9.32 3.01
N PHE A 44 0.34 9.29 2.09
CA PHE A 44 0.59 9.63 0.69
C PHE A 44 1.15 11.05 0.56
N THR A 45 2.27 11.19 -0.14
CA THR A 45 2.89 12.49 -0.45
C THR A 45 2.12 13.24 -1.52
N ASN A 46 1.50 12.50 -2.45
CA ASN A 46 0.65 13.08 -3.50
C ASN A 46 -0.72 13.47 -2.92
N PRO A 47 -1.11 14.77 -2.97
CA PRO A 47 -2.36 15.26 -2.38
C PRO A 47 -3.61 14.66 -3.04
N VAL A 48 -3.55 14.29 -4.33
CA VAL A 48 -4.69 13.68 -5.03
C VAL A 48 -4.95 12.28 -4.48
N PHE A 49 -3.91 11.45 -4.33
CA PHE A 49 -4.06 10.11 -3.75
C PHE A 49 -4.48 10.16 -2.28
N LYS A 50 -3.98 11.13 -1.51
CA LYS A 50 -4.41 11.34 -0.13
C LYS A 50 -5.91 11.65 -0.07
N SER A 51 -6.37 12.62 -0.86
CA SER A 51 -7.79 12.98 -0.92
C SER A 51 -8.67 11.82 -1.39
N LEU A 52 -8.22 11.04 -2.37
CA LEU A 52 -8.93 9.85 -2.84
C LEU A 52 -9.03 8.79 -1.74
N LYS A 53 -7.95 8.52 -1.01
CA LYS A 53 -7.95 7.61 0.13
C LYS A 53 -8.98 8.02 1.17
N ASP A 54 -8.96 9.29 1.59
CA ASP A 54 -9.86 9.81 2.63
C ASP A 54 -11.33 9.70 2.20
N LYS A 55 -11.63 10.02 0.94
CA LYS A 55 -13.00 9.87 0.38
C LYS A 55 -13.45 8.42 0.31
N LEU A 56 -12.57 7.51 -0.11
CA LEU A 56 -12.85 6.07 -0.13
C LEU A 56 -13.11 5.52 1.27
N GLU A 57 -12.35 5.94 2.26
CA GLU A 57 -12.52 5.54 3.65
C GLU A 57 -13.88 5.98 4.19
N VAL A 58 -14.27 7.23 3.95
CA VAL A 58 -15.58 7.76 4.35
C VAL A 58 -16.72 7.01 3.67
N GLU A 59 -16.63 6.77 2.36
CA GLU A 59 -17.67 6.04 1.60
C GLU A 59 -17.83 4.60 2.12
N LEU A 60 -16.72 3.89 2.32
CA LEU A 60 -16.71 2.52 2.84
C LEU A 60 -17.21 2.42 4.28
N ALA A 61 -16.83 3.37 5.14
CA ALA A 61 -17.32 3.43 6.52
C ALA A 61 -18.83 3.68 6.58
N SER A 62 -19.38 4.46 5.65
CA SER A 62 -20.81 4.82 5.64
C SER A 62 -21.69 3.76 5.00
N THR A 63 -21.26 3.14 3.90
CA THR A 63 -22.09 2.25 3.07
C THR A 63 -21.64 0.80 3.04
N GLY A 64 -20.43 0.51 3.52
CA GLY A 64 -19.79 -0.81 3.46
C GLY A 64 -19.41 -1.26 2.04
N LYS A 65 -19.62 -0.41 1.03
CA LYS A 65 -19.27 -0.67 -0.37
C LYS A 65 -19.15 0.61 -1.16
N ILE A 66 -18.31 0.60 -2.18
CA ILE A 66 -18.19 1.74 -3.10
C ILE A 66 -19.28 1.62 -4.19
N GLN A 67 -20.05 2.69 -4.38
CA GLN A 67 -20.93 2.81 -5.53
C GLN A 67 -20.25 3.65 -6.61
N PRO A 68 -19.73 3.05 -7.70
CA PRO A 68 -18.85 3.75 -8.65
C PRO A 68 -19.45 5.06 -9.21
N LYS A 69 -20.73 5.04 -9.56
CA LYS A 69 -21.39 6.23 -10.12
C LYS A 69 -21.54 7.36 -9.09
N GLY A 70 -21.92 7.04 -7.86
CA GLY A 70 -22.08 8.01 -6.78
C GLY A 70 -20.72 8.56 -6.34
N PHE A 71 -19.72 7.70 -6.24
CA PHE A 71 -18.37 8.09 -5.87
C PHE A 71 -17.73 9.03 -6.91
N MET A 72 -17.84 8.71 -8.20
CA MET A 72 -17.31 9.58 -9.27
C MET A 72 -17.90 10.99 -9.26
N GLN A 73 -19.14 11.18 -8.80
CA GLN A 73 -19.77 12.51 -8.71
C GLN A 73 -19.20 13.37 -7.57
N GLN A 74 -18.55 12.76 -6.60
CA GLN A 74 -17.93 13.44 -5.45
C GLN A 74 -16.48 13.86 -5.73
N LEU A 75 -15.92 13.42 -6.86
CA LEU A 75 -14.52 13.67 -7.22
C LEU A 75 -14.35 15.02 -7.91
N SER A 76 -13.22 15.66 -7.65
CA SER A 76 -12.76 16.78 -8.47
C SER A 76 -12.38 16.30 -9.89
N SER A 77 -12.20 17.23 -10.82
CA SER A 77 -11.81 16.89 -12.20
C SER A 77 -10.48 16.10 -12.23
N GLU A 78 -9.51 16.50 -11.42
CA GLU A 78 -8.19 15.87 -11.34
C GLU A 78 -8.29 14.46 -10.73
N GLU A 79 -9.04 14.28 -9.65
CA GLU A 79 -9.29 12.98 -9.03
C GLU A 79 -10.04 12.03 -9.97
N ALA A 80 -11.06 12.55 -10.67
CA ALA A 80 -11.83 11.77 -11.63
C ALA A 80 -10.97 11.31 -12.81
N GLU A 81 -10.03 12.14 -13.28
CA GLU A 81 -9.07 11.77 -14.32
C GLU A 81 -8.18 10.61 -13.84
N VAL A 82 -7.61 10.71 -12.64
CA VAL A 82 -6.78 9.64 -12.06
C VAL A 82 -7.55 8.33 -11.94
N VAL A 83 -8.75 8.36 -11.36
CA VAL A 83 -9.59 7.15 -11.21
C VAL A 83 -9.96 6.56 -12.57
N THR A 84 -10.33 7.42 -13.53
CA THR A 84 -10.66 6.96 -14.88
C THR A 84 -9.47 6.29 -15.56
N ASN A 85 -8.29 6.87 -15.45
CA ASN A 85 -7.07 6.28 -16.02
C ASN A 85 -6.76 4.91 -15.43
N ILE A 86 -6.88 4.75 -14.11
CA ILE A 86 -6.69 3.44 -13.43
C ILE A 86 -7.70 2.42 -13.94
N LEU A 87 -8.98 2.78 -14.03
CA LEU A 87 -10.02 1.86 -14.51
C LEU A 87 -9.84 1.51 -16.00
N MET A 88 -9.42 2.47 -16.83
CA MET A 88 -9.16 2.21 -18.25
C MET A 88 -7.92 1.35 -18.47
N GLU A 89 -6.88 1.48 -17.64
CA GLU A 89 -5.73 0.57 -17.70
C GLU A 89 -6.13 -0.86 -17.36
N ASP A 90 -6.93 -1.04 -16.32
CA ASP A 90 -7.43 -2.38 -15.95
C ASP A 90 -8.28 -3.00 -17.08
N GLU A 91 -9.10 -2.20 -17.79
CA GLU A 91 -9.86 -2.66 -18.94
C GLU A 91 -8.98 -3.02 -20.16
N LYS A 92 -7.86 -2.31 -20.39
CA LYS A 92 -6.93 -2.64 -21.46
C LYS A 92 -6.33 -4.03 -21.30
N TYR A 93 -6.11 -4.46 -20.05
CA TYR A 93 -5.53 -5.77 -19.76
C TYR A 93 -6.58 -6.88 -19.61
N LYS A 94 -7.88 -6.55 -19.58
CA LYS A 94 -8.98 -7.52 -19.78
C LYS A 94 -9.08 -7.88 -21.26
N LEU A 95 -8.11 -8.63 -21.73
CA LEU A 95 -8.02 -9.01 -23.13
C LEU A 95 -9.16 -9.93 -23.51
N HIS A 96 -10.02 -9.45 -24.40
CA HIS A 96 -11.02 -10.26 -25.05
C HIS A 96 -10.36 -11.39 -25.86
N ARG A 97 -10.78 -12.65 -25.64
CA ARG A 97 -10.58 -13.81 -26.50
C ARG A 97 -9.22 -14.52 -26.44
N TRP A 98 -8.48 -14.46 -25.37
CA TRP A 98 -7.33 -15.35 -25.19
C TRP A 98 -7.75 -16.82 -25.04
N GLU A 99 -8.93 -17.08 -24.45
CA GLU A 99 -9.51 -18.42 -24.34
C GLU A 99 -9.78 -19.04 -25.71
N ASP A 100 -10.21 -18.23 -26.70
CA ASP A 100 -10.43 -18.69 -28.09
C ASP A 100 -9.11 -19.10 -28.81
N MET A 101 -7.97 -18.65 -28.27
CA MET A 101 -6.62 -18.98 -28.74
C MET A 101 -5.91 -20.05 -27.91
N ASN A 102 -6.63 -20.74 -27.01
CA ASN A 102 -6.07 -21.71 -26.07
C ASN A 102 -4.96 -21.16 -25.18
N ILE A 103 -4.94 -19.85 -24.93
CA ILE A 103 -4.06 -19.22 -23.96
C ILE A 103 -4.82 -19.12 -22.64
N ILE A 104 -4.39 -19.91 -21.66
CA ILE A 104 -4.97 -19.87 -20.31
C ILE A 104 -4.48 -18.60 -19.64
N VAL A 105 -5.38 -17.62 -19.55
CA VAL A 105 -5.14 -16.39 -18.75
C VAL A 105 -5.78 -16.62 -17.39
N THR A 106 -5.01 -16.47 -16.34
CA THR A 106 -5.55 -16.52 -14.97
C THR A 106 -6.58 -15.41 -14.80
N ASP A 107 -7.80 -15.78 -14.42
CA ASP A 107 -8.88 -14.82 -14.19
C ASP A 107 -8.50 -13.89 -13.03
N LYS A 108 -8.10 -12.65 -13.38
CA LYS A 108 -7.72 -11.60 -12.40
C LYS A 108 -8.92 -11.00 -11.66
N THR A 109 -10.13 -11.53 -11.86
CA THR A 109 -11.32 -11.07 -11.12
C THR A 109 -11.27 -11.47 -9.64
N LYS A 110 -10.44 -12.45 -9.29
CA LYS A 110 -10.18 -12.82 -7.88
C LYS A 110 -8.85 -12.19 -7.46
N LEU A 111 -8.94 -11.14 -6.64
CA LEU A 111 -7.77 -10.58 -5.98
C LEU A 111 -7.12 -11.68 -5.10
N ASP A 112 -5.86 -12.00 -5.39
CA ASP A 112 -5.07 -12.86 -4.53
C ASP A 112 -4.69 -12.07 -3.26
N PRO A 113 -5.04 -12.56 -2.06
CA PRO A 113 -4.63 -11.92 -0.83
C PRO A 113 -3.12 -11.65 -0.74
N ALA A 114 -2.29 -12.51 -1.34
CA ALA A 114 -0.84 -12.32 -1.40
C ALA A 114 -0.46 -11.09 -2.26
N GLU A 115 -1.13 -10.84 -3.38
CA GLU A 115 -0.91 -9.66 -4.22
C GLU A 115 -1.29 -8.36 -3.48
N VAL A 116 -2.34 -8.39 -2.65
CA VAL A 116 -2.73 -7.24 -1.83
C VAL A 116 -1.63 -6.92 -0.82
N VAL A 117 -1.14 -7.91 -0.08
CA VAL A 117 -0.06 -7.73 0.90
C VAL A 117 1.22 -7.24 0.23
N GLN A 118 1.59 -7.79 -0.94
CA GLN A 118 2.74 -7.33 -1.72
C GLN A 118 2.59 -5.86 -2.14
N SER A 119 1.40 -5.47 -2.58
CA SER A 119 1.13 -4.09 -3.01
C SER A 119 1.28 -3.11 -1.85
N ILE A 120 0.77 -3.45 -0.66
CA ILE A 120 0.92 -2.65 0.55
C ILE A 120 2.41 -2.54 0.94
N LEU A 121 3.15 -3.65 0.94
CA LEU A 121 4.57 -3.63 1.26
C LEU A 121 5.40 -2.81 0.27
N ASN A 122 5.07 -2.87 -1.03
CA ASN A 122 5.71 -2.02 -2.04
C ASN A 122 5.39 -0.54 -1.82
N LEU A 123 4.15 -0.20 -1.48
CA LEU A 123 3.76 1.17 -1.14
C LEU A 123 4.55 1.67 0.07
N ARG A 124 4.58 0.89 1.17
CA ARG A 124 5.38 1.21 2.37
C ARG A 124 6.85 1.47 2.04
N ARG A 125 7.43 0.62 1.20
CA ARG A 125 8.82 0.78 0.77
C ARG A 125 9.03 2.08 0.00
N LEU A 126 8.11 2.44 -0.89
CA LEU A 126 8.16 3.69 -1.65
C LEU A 126 8.09 4.91 -0.72
N LEU A 127 7.13 4.92 0.20
CA LEU A 127 6.95 6.00 1.16
C LEU A 127 8.15 6.17 2.10
N ILE A 128 8.75 5.07 2.56
CA ILE A 128 10.00 5.10 3.33
C ILE A 128 11.13 5.71 2.51
N HIS A 129 11.26 5.34 1.24
CA HIS A 129 12.28 5.88 0.34
C HIS A 129 12.13 7.40 0.19
N GLU A 130 10.93 7.89 -0.10
CA GLU A 130 10.64 9.32 -0.22
C GLU A 130 10.94 10.07 1.09
N LYS A 131 10.60 9.50 2.24
CA LYS A 131 10.88 10.10 3.55
C LYS A 131 12.39 10.19 3.81
N VAL A 132 13.15 9.14 3.52
CA VAL A 132 14.61 9.12 3.65
C VAL A 132 15.25 10.13 2.70
N ASP A 133 14.77 10.26 1.48
CA ASP A 133 15.28 11.25 0.51
C ASP A 133 15.01 12.68 0.97
N SER A 134 13.82 12.94 1.52
CA SER A 134 13.47 14.22 2.12
C SER A 134 14.41 14.58 3.28
N TYR A 135 14.64 13.63 4.20
CA TYR A 135 15.56 13.80 5.32
C TYR A 135 17.00 14.04 4.87
N THR A 136 17.46 13.31 3.87
CA THR A 136 18.80 13.46 3.29
C THR A 136 18.96 14.85 2.64
N THR A 137 17.91 15.35 1.99
CA THR A 137 17.89 16.69 1.39
C THR A 137 17.96 17.78 2.48
N ASN A 138 17.17 17.64 3.54
CA ASN A 138 17.19 18.56 4.68
C ASN A 138 18.56 18.61 5.36
N LEU A 139 19.26 17.47 5.47
CA LEU A 139 20.63 17.43 5.98
C LEU A 139 21.61 18.20 5.08
N LYS A 140 21.51 18.02 3.75
CA LYS A 140 22.37 18.73 2.78
C LYS A 140 22.14 20.24 2.80
N ASP A 141 20.90 20.65 2.98
CA ASP A 141 20.49 22.06 3.03
C ASP A 141 20.83 22.73 4.37
N GLY A 142 21.31 22.00 5.35
CA GLY A 142 21.65 22.53 6.68
C GLY A 142 20.44 23.01 7.49
N LYS A 143 19.24 22.51 7.19
CA LYS A 143 17.97 22.91 7.82
C LYS A 143 17.63 22.11 9.08
N VAL A 144 18.59 21.39 9.65
CA VAL A 144 18.36 20.43 10.74
C VAL A 144 19.05 20.90 12.01
N GLU A 145 18.30 21.07 13.09
CA GLU A 145 18.85 21.45 14.40
C GLU A 145 19.56 20.28 15.08
N ASN A 146 19.03 19.06 14.98
CA ASN A 146 19.60 17.86 15.58
C ASN A 146 19.99 16.82 14.52
N VAL A 147 21.20 16.96 14.01
CA VAL A 147 21.74 16.06 12.95
C VAL A 147 21.87 14.61 13.43
N GLN A 148 22.22 14.39 14.72
CA GLN A 148 22.41 13.03 15.23
C GLN A 148 21.10 12.24 15.32
N GLU A 149 20.04 12.87 15.76
CA GLU A 149 18.72 12.28 15.84
C GLU A 149 18.18 11.94 14.46
N LEU A 150 18.28 12.87 13.51
CA LEU A 150 17.84 12.64 12.13
C LEU A 150 18.64 11.52 11.44
N LEU A 151 19.94 11.42 11.68
CA LEU A 151 20.75 10.30 11.17
C LEU A 151 20.32 8.96 11.76
N LYS A 152 19.93 8.92 13.04
CA LYS A 152 19.39 7.72 13.67
C LYS A 152 18.08 7.31 13.02
N GLU A 153 17.15 8.25 12.81
CA GLU A 153 15.88 7.99 12.11
C GLU A 153 16.11 7.45 10.69
N ILE A 154 17.00 8.06 9.92
CA ILE A 154 17.37 7.56 8.58
C ILE A 154 17.87 6.13 8.63
N MET A 155 18.72 5.80 9.61
CA MET A 155 19.23 4.44 9.78
C MET A 155 18.12 3.44 10.11
N ASP A 156 17.17 3.83 10.96
CA ASP A 156 16.06 2.96 11.35
C ASP A 156 15.08 2.74 10.18
N TYR A 157 14.76 3.78 9.40
CA TYR A 157 14.00 3.62 8.15
C TYR A 157 14.72 2.75 7.12
N LYS A 158 16.05 2.88 6.98
CA LYS A 158 16.84 2.01 6.09
C LYS A 158 16.82 0.55 6.53
N LYS A 159 16.87 0.27 7.83
CA LYS A 159 16.73 -1.11 8.34
C LYS A 159 15.33 -1.67 7.99
N LEU A 160 14.28 -0.87 8.20
CA LEU A 160 12.90 -1.25 7.86
C LEU A 160 12.75 -1.52 6.36
N GLU A 161 13.32 -0.66 5.49
CA GLU A 161 13.34 -0.86 4.04
C GLU A 161 13.95 -2.22 3.65
N VAL A 162 15.09 -2.57 4.27
CA VAL A 162 15.77 -3.86 4.04
C VAL A 162 14.90 -5.05 4.48
N LEU A 163 14.19 -4.93 5.61
CA LEU A 163 13.28 -5.97 6.10
C LEU A 163 12.11 -6.19 5.16
N ILE A 164 11.49 -5.10 4.68
CA ILE A 164 10.41 -5.15 3.70
C ILE A 164 10.89 -5.78 2.39
N ALA A 165 12.07 -5.38 1.88
CA ALA A 165 12.65 -5.94 0.67
C ALA A 165 12.93 -7.44 0.78
N LYS A 166 13.44 -7.91 1.93
CA LYS A 166 13.64 -9.35 2.19
C LYS A 166 12.32 -10.13 2.19
N ARG A 167 11.24 -9.52 2.70
CA ARG A 167 9.92 -10.15 2.69
C ARG A 167 9.38 -10.24 1.27
N LEU A 168 9.43 -9.17 0.50
CA LEU A 168 9.00 -9.14 -0.90
C LEU A 168 9.73 -10.20 -1.75
N SER A 169 11.02 -10.46 -1.48
CA SER A 169 11.80 -11.48 -2.19
C SER A 169 11.47 -12.93 -1.81
N ARG A 170 10.73 -13.17 -0.72
CA ARG A 170 10.33 -14.53 -0.29
C ARG A 170 8.95 -14.95 -0.79
N VAL A 171 8.17 -14.01 -1.32
CA VAL A 171 6.80 -14.25 -1.82
C VAL A 171 6.80 -14.52 -3.33
N THR A 172 7.94 -14.39 -4.00
CA THR A 172 8.17 -14.84 -5.38
C THR A 172 8.69 -16.25 -5.41
#